data_70c5c036f052b7155a8b6236a2b7e6ec
#
_entry.id   70c5c036f052b7155a8b6236a2b7e6ec
#
_cell.length_a   1.000
_cell.length_b   1.000
_cell.length_c   1.000
_cell.angle_alpha   90.00
_cell.angle_beta   90.00
_cell.angle_gamma   90.00
#
_symmetry.space_group_name_H-M   'P 1'
#
loop_
_entity.id
_entity.type
_entity.pdbx_description
1 polymer ?
#
loop_
_entity_poly.entity_id
_entity_poly.type
_entity_poly.pdbx_seq_one_letter_code
_entity_poly.pdbx_strand_id
1 'polypeptide(L)'
;MNTDFEKQIENLPKKGNSIKDKLFNKDYFLRSTEFGVSTIDREEIIFESKKSSIGNFILAGTAAIGVSFRFKESIITYSAIIIIVIVMTLGYFFTLKRKSKQIKIDKIGFEIENIKYEWDDIYDFGALVKPSRHITYYELIIFSKSKGKKVYSLFSFQSDKDDILKNLNYFNKKFETNKSIS
;
A
#
# COMPACT_ATOMS: atom_id res chain seq x y z
N MET A 1 6.78 9.20 26.76
CA MET A 1 6.10 8.81 25.49
C MET A 1 7.06 8.78 24.29
N ASN A 2 7.92 9.80 24.08
CA ASN A 2 8.91 9.78 22.98
C ASN A 2 9.93 8.64 23.06
N THR A 3 10.37 8.26 24.27
CA THR A 3 11.31 7.15 24.50
C THR A 3 10.79 5.79 24.09
N ASP A 4 9.47 5.56 24.13
CA ASP A 4 8.87 4.28 23.74
C ASP A 4 8.82 4.12 22.20
N PHE A 5 8.58 5.19 21.47
CA PHE A 5 8.59 5.14 20.00
C PHE A 5 10.02 4.96 19.47
N GLU A 6 11.01 5.66 20.05
CA GLU A 6 12.41 5.43 19.65
C GLU A 6 12.84 3.97 19.89
N LYS A 7 12.51 3.38 21.04
CA LYS A 7 12.77 1.96 21.29
C LYS A 7 12.08 1.04 20.26
N GLN A 8 10.85 1.38 19.87
CA GLN A 8 10.15 0.61 18.85
C GLN A 8 10.80 0.73 17.48
N ILE A 9 11.29 1.93 17.13
CA ILE A 9 12.01 2.19 15.87
C ILE A 9 13.36 1.46 15.87
N GLU A 10 14.10 1.52 16.97
CA GLU A 10 15.40 0.85 17.12
C GLU A 10 15.29 -0.69 17.00
N ASN A 11 14.16 -1.26 17.41
CA ASN A 11 13.86 -2.69 17.31
C ASN A 11 13.44 -3.12 15.89
N LEU A 12 13.21 -2.17 14.97
CA LEU A 12 12.92 -2.51 13.58
C LEU A 12 14.19 -3.00 12.86
N PRO A 13 14.05 -3.91 11.91
CA PRO A 13 15.20 -4.45 11.18
C PRO A 13 15.92 -3.33 10.42
N LYS A 14 17.21 -3.18 10.67
CA LYS A 14 18.05 -2.18 9.98
C LYS A 14 18.57 -2.72 8.65
N LYS A 15 18.77 -1.82 7.69
CA LYS A 15 19.36 -2.18 6.40
C LYS A 15 20.77 -2.72 6.61
N GLY A 16 20.96 -4.00 6.33
CA GLY A 16 22.27 -4.63 6.43
C GLY A 16 23.20 -4.21 5.29
N ASN A 17 24.46 -3.94 5.62
CA ASN A 17 25.50 -3.62 4.62
C ASN A 17 26.25 -4.87 4.15
N SER A 18 26.02 -6.02 4.77
CA SER A 18 26.68 -7.28 4.43
C SER A 18 26.19 -7.85 3.11
N ILE A 19 27.10 -8.47 2.34
CA ILE A 19 26.77 -9.23 1.12
C ILE A 19 25.76 -10.33 1.44
N LYS A 20 25.87 -10.96 2.65
CA LYS A 20 24.91 -11.96 3.12
C LYS A 20 23.50 -11.39 3.27
N ASP A 21 23.35 -10.18 3.81
CA ASP A 21 22.03 -9.55 4.01
C ASP A 21 21.36 -9.22 2.67
N LYS A 22 22.14 -8.86 1.64
CA LYS A 22 21.66 -8.66 0.27
C LYS A 22 21.24 -9.97 -0.41
N LEU A 23 21.98 -11.07 -0.16
CA LEU A 23 21.68 -12.39 -0.72
C LEU A 23 20.45 -13.05 -0.09
N PHE A 24 20.21 -12.82 1.18
CA PHE A 24 19.09 -13.41 1.92
C PHE A 24 17.81 -12.56 1.92
N ASN A 25 17.76 -11.44 1.18
CA ASN A 25 16.58 -10.60 1.03
C ASN A 25 15.91 -10.28 2.39
N LYS A 26 16.72 -9.89 3.39
CA LYS A 26 16.18 -9.58 4.72
C LYS A 26 15.35 -8.30 4.69
N ASP A 27 14.29 -8.31 5.45
CA ASP A 27 13.48 -7.12 5.71
C ASP A 27 14.35 -6.01 6.32
N TYR A 28 14.06 -4.75 5.95
CA TYR A 28 14.72 -3.60 6.56
C TYR A 28 13.77 -2.41 6.63
N PHE A 29 13.97 -1.56 7.64
CA PHE A 29 13.21 -0.35 7.85
C PHE A 29 14.01 0.85 7.34
N LEU A 30 13.35 1.71 6.56
CA LEU A 30 13.83 3.01 6.13
C LEU A 30 13.06 4.07 6.90
N ARG A 31 13.77 4.90 7.66
CA ARG A 31 13.17 6.01 8.40
C ARG A 31 12.83 7.18 7.46
N SER A 32 11.89 8.04 7.85
CA SER A 32 11.47 9.21 7.06
C SER A 32 12.65 10.08 6.59
N THR A 33 13.69 10.21 7.41
CA THR A 33 14.92 10.97 7.10
C THR A 33 15.76 10.36 5.97
N GLU A 34 15.57 9.06 5.68
CA GLU A 34 16.31 8.34 4.63
C GLU A 34 15.62 8.42 3.27
N PHE A 35 14.41 8.98 3.21
CA PHE A 35 13.73 9.19 1.93
C PHE A 35 14.27 10.42 1.22
N GLY A 36 14.34 10.35 -0.10
CA GLY A 36 14.51 11.54 -0.92
C GLY A 36 13.33 12.51 -0.72
N VAL A 37 13.48 13.73 -1.22
CA VAL A 37 12.43 14.75 -1.18
C VAL A 37 11.89 14.92 -2.60
N SER A 38 10.57 15.02 -2.74
CA SER A 38 9.95 15.37 -4.03
C SER A 38 10.35 16.81 -4.40
N THR A 39 10.63 17.03 -5.68
CA THR A 39 10.96 18.36 -6.21
C THR A 39 9.73 19.10 -6.72
N ILE A 40 8.57 18.46 -6.72
CA ILE A 40 7.34 19.01 -7.29
C ILE A 40 6.58 19.74 -6.18
N ASP A 41 6.48 21.06 -6.29
CA ASP A 41 5.67 21.87 -5.36
C ASP A 41 4.19 21.73 -5.72
N ARG A 42 3.43 21.13 -4.81
CA ARG A 42 1.97 20.96 -4.92
C ARG A 42 1.32 21.29 -3.57
N GLU A 43 0.05 21.69 -3.63
CA GLU A 43 -0.74 21.93 -2.41
C GLU A 43 -1.30 20.63 -1.83
N GLU A 44 -1.61 19.69 -2.71
CA GLU A 44 -2.21 18.41 -2.37
C GLU A 44 -1.79 17.34 -3.40
N ILE A 45 -1.64 16.11 -2.92
CA ILE A 45 -1.38 14.93 -3.78
C ILE A 45 -2.28 13.79 -3.34
N ILE A 46 -2.87 13.10 -4.31
CA ILE A 46 -3.69 11.91 -4.08
C ILE A 46 -3.08 10.72 -4.82
N PHE A 47 -2.82 9.66 -4.09
CA PHE A 47 -2.42 8.37 -4.63
C PHE A 47 -3.58 7.38 -4.53
N GLU A 48 -3.94 6.76 -5.63
CA GLU A 48 -5.04 5.79 -5.67
C GLU A 48 -4.53 4.36 -5.74
N SER A 49 -5.25 3.47 -5.08
CA SER A 49 -4.99 2.04 -5.21
C SER A 49 -5.43 1.52 -6.58
N LYS A 50 -4.75 0.49 -7.06
CA LYS A 50 -5.12 -0.22 -8.28
C LYS A 50 -6.52 -0.81 -8.12
N LYS A 51 -7.46 -0.38 -8.96
CA LYS A 51 -8.77 -1.04 -9.06
C LYS A 51 -8.52 -2.47 -9.56
N SER A 52 -9.15 -3.45 -8.90
CA SER A 52 -9.10 -4.83 -9.39
C SER A 52 -9.56 -4.87 -10.84
N SER A 53 -8.72 -5.43 -11.71
CA SER A 53 -9.02 -5.45 -13.15
C SER A 53 -10.20 -6.38 -13.43
N ILE A 54 -11.29 -5.83 -13.95
CA ILE A 54 -12.43 -6.58 -14.47
C ILE A 54 -11.97 -7.61 -15.53
N GLY A 55 -10.87 -7.28 -16.24
CA GLY A 55 -10.28 -8.15 -17.26
C GLY A 55 -9.96 -9.57 -16.76
N ASN A 56 -9.51 -9.72 -15.52
CA ASN A 56 -9.20 -11.04 -14.97
C ASN A 56 -10.45 -11.91 -14.79
N PHE A 57 -11.60 -11.29 -14.45
CA PHE A 57 -12.87 -12.00 -14.35
C PHE A 57 -13.42 -12.38 -15.73
N ILE A 58 -13.28 -11.50 -16.71
CA ILE A 58 -13.69 -11.80 -18.10
C ILE A 58 -12.84 -12.95 -18.65
N LEU A 59 -11.52 -12.92 -18.43
CA LEU A 59 -10.60 -13.95 -18.92
C LEU A 59 -10.85 -15.31 -18.27
N ALA A 60 -11.13 -15.36 -16.97
CA ALA A 60 -11.51 -16.58 -16.27
C ALA A 60 -12.88 -17.12 -16.77
N GLY A 61 -13.84 -16.22 -17.06
CA GLY A 61 -15.15 -16.59 -17.58
C GLY A 61 -15.09 -17.18 -18.99
N THR A 62 -14.34 -16.55 -19.88
CA THR A 62 -14.15 -17.05 -21.24
C THR A 62 -13.42 -18.40 -21.27
N ALA A 63 -12.43 -18.60 -20.40
CA ALA A 63 -11.75 -19.88 -20.24
C ALA A 63 -12.69 -20.97 -19.73
N ALA A 64 -13.53 -20.67 -18.74
CA ALA A 64 -14.52 -21.63 -18.20
C ALA A 64 -15.56 -22.03 -19.25
N ILE A 65 -16.06 -21.09 -20.05
CA ILE A 65 -16.98 -21.35 -21.16
C ILE A 65 -16.30 -22.23 -22.23
N GLY A 66 -15.05 -21.91 -22.60
CA GLY A 66 -14.29 -22.67 -23.58
C GLY A 66 -14.07 -24.14 -23.19
N VAL A 67 -13.78 -24.40 -21.91
CA VAL A 67 -13.64 -25.76 -21.38
C VAL A 67 -14.99 -26.49 -21.42
N SER A 68 -16.08 -25.79 -21.13
CA SER A 68 -17.43 -26.39 -21.11
C SER A 68 -17.89 -26.86 -22.49
N PHE A 69 -17.49 -26.18 -23.56
CA PHE A 69 -17.80 -26.63 -24.93
C PHE A 69 -17.16 -27.96 -25.33
N ARG A 70 -16.07 -28.36 -24.63
CA ARG A 70 -15.38 -29.62 -24.92
C ARG A 70 -16.06 -30.85 -24.31
N PHE A 71 -16.89 -30.63 -23.29
CA PHE A 71 -17.65 -31.70 -22.59
C PHE A 71 -19.14 -31.64 -22.99
N LYS A 72 -19.46 -31.94 -24.25
CA LYS A 72 -20.84 -31.95 -24.74
C LYS A 72 -21.66 -33.03 -24.01
N GLU A 73 -22.88 -32.63 -23.58
CA GLU A 73 -24.02 -33.50 -23.30
C GLU A 73 -24.19 -34.10 -21.88
N SER A 74 -23.66 -33.47 -20.85
CA SER A 74 -23.95 -33.90 -19.48
C SER A 74 -24.66 -32.80 -18.67
N ILE A 75 -25.74 -33.15 -17.94
CA ILE A 75 -26.43 -32.30 -16.97
C ILE A 75 -25.41 -31.72 -15.97
N ILE A 76 -24.36 -32.48 -15.62
CA ILE A 76 -23.27 -32.08 -14.75
C ILE A 76 -22.50 -30.88 -15.33
N THR A 77 -22.30 -30.85 -16.67
CA THR A 77 -21.59 -29.74 -17.34
C THR A 77 -22.41 -28.45 -17.28
N TYR A 78 -23.72 -28.51 -17.49
CA TYR A 78 -24.58 -27.32 -17.40
C TYR A 78 -24.67 -26.78 -15.97
N SER A 79 -24.78 -27.65 -14.96
CA SER A 79 -24.78 -27.21 -13.56
C SER A 79 -23.47 -26.58 -13.15
N ALA A 80 -22.31 -27.10 -13.60
CA ALA A 80 -21.00 -26.50 -13.34
C ALA A 80 -20.84 -25.11 -13.97
N ILE A 81 -21.35 -24.90 -15.20
CA ILE A 81 -21.36 -23.60 -15.87
C ILE A 81 -22.18 -22.59 -15.06
N ILE A 82 -23.36 -22.95 -14.63
CA ILE A 82 -24.24 -22.07 -13.85
C ILE A 82 -23.56 -21.66 -12.55
N ILE A 83 -22.94 -22.59 -11.82
CA ILE A 83 -22.21 -22.32 -10.59
C ILE A 83 -21.05 -21.34 -10.85
N ILE A 84 -20.26 -21.56 -11.90
CA ILE A 84 -19.15 -20.67 -12.28
C ILE A 84 -19.67 -19.25 -12.57
N VAL A 85 -20.75 -19.10 -13.32
CA VAL A 85 -21.35 -17.80 -13.64
C VAL A 85 -21.83 -17.10 -12.37
N ILE A 86 -22.48 -17.82 -11.44
CA ILE A 86 -22.94 -17.27 -10.17
C ILE A 86 -21.73 -16.78 -9.34
N VAL A 87 -20.70 -17.62 -9.17
CA VAL A 87 -19.49 -17.27 -8.41
C VAL A 87 -18.79 -16.05 -9.01
N MET A 88 -18.70 -15.98 -10.34
CA MET A 88 -18.10 -14.85 -11.03
C MET A 88 -18.92 -13.56 -10.86
N THR A 89 -20.24 -13.66 -10.96
CA THR A 89 -21.14 -12.52 -10.78
C THR A 89 -21.05 -11.98 -9.36
N LEU A 90 -21.06 -12.85 -8.35
CA LEU A 90 -20.87 -12.48 -6.96
C LEU A 90 -19.48 -11.83 -6.74
N GLY A 91 -18.42 -12.44 -7.26
CA GLY A 91 -17.06 -11.90 -7.18
C GLY A 91 -16.95 -10.50 -7.82
N TYR A 92 -17.62 -10.28 -8.94
CA TYR A 92 -17.71 -8.99 -9.61
C TYR A 92 -18.41 -7.94 -8.73
N PHE A 93 -19.57 -8.28 -8.15
CA PHE A 93 -20.29 -7.38 -7.23
C PHE A 93 -19.46 -7.02 -6.00
N PHE A 94 -18.75 -7.98 -5.40
CA PHE A 94 -17.87 -7.71 -4.27
C PHE A 94 -16.70 -6.79 -4.65
N THR A 95 -16.19 -6.93 -5.87
CA THR A 95 -15.08 -6.09 -6.37
C THR A 95 -15.54 -4.66 -6.65
N LEU A 96 -16.75 -4.49 -7.20
CA LEU A 96 -17.34 -3.16 -7.43
C LEU A 96 -17.61 -2.40 -6.13
N LYS A 97 -18.02 -3.10 -5.06
CA LYS A 97 -18.28 -2.49 -3.75
C LYS A 97 -17.02 -2.12 -2.97
N ARG A 98 -15.85 -2.63 -3.35
CA ARG A 98 -14.59 -2.23 -2.73
C ARG A 98 -14.25 -0.78 -3.10
N LYS A 99 -14.34 0.11 -2.11
CA LYS A 99 -13.82 1.47 -2.26
C LYS A 99 -12.33 1.40 -2.59
N SER A 100 -11.88 2.19 -3.55
CA SER A 100 -10.44 2.34 -3.81
C SER A 100 -9.80 2.92 -2.55
N LYS A 101 -8.69 2.30 -2.12
CA LYS A 101 -7.88 2.90 -1.07
C LYS A 101 -7.18 4.12 -1.65
N GLN A 102 -7.13 5.19 -0.89
CA GLN A 102 -6.46 6.42 -1.28
C GLN A 102 -5.51 6.85 -0.18
N ILE A 103 -4.40 7.47 -0.59
CA ILE A 103 -3.54 8.26 0.29
C ILE A 103 -3.64 9.68 -0.22
N LYS A 104 -4.16 10.56 0.60
CA LYS A 104 -4.22 12.00 0.35
C LYS A 104 -3.21 12.68 1.25
N ILE A 105 -2.33 13.52 0.68
CA ILE A 105 -1.27 14.23 1.41
C ILE A 105 -1.43 15.71 1.13
N ASP A 106 -1.45 16.51 2.17
CA ASP A 106 -1.54 17.97 2.09
C ASP A 106 -0.65 18.67 3.15
N LYS A 107 -0.71 20.00 3.19
CA LYS A 107 0.07 20.82 4.13
C LYS A 107 -0.27 20.61 5.62
N ILE A 108 -1.43 20.03 5.92
CA ILE A 108 -1.91 19.82 7.30
C ILE A 108 -1.51 18.43 7.79
N GLY A 109 -1.46 17.44 6.88
CA GLY A 109 -1.21 16.06 7.21
C GLY A 109 -1.41 15.13 6.05
N PHE A 110 -1.75 13.88 6.35
CA PHE A 110 -2.18 12.94 5.32
C PHE A 110 -3.31 12.04 5.82
N GLU A 111 -4.06 11.51 4.88
CA GLU A 111 -5.16 10.57 5.13
C GLU A 111 -4.88 9.26 4.40
N ILE A 112 -5.03 8.14 5.10
CA ILE A 112 -4.94 6.80 4.54
C ILE A 112 -6.06 5.93 5.13
N GLU A 113 -6.80 5.23 4.27
CA GLU A 113 -7.93 4.38 4.67
C GLU A 113 -8.99 5.11 5.52
N ASN A 114 -9.26 6.39 5.22
CA ASN A 114 -10.15 7.31 5.94
C ASN A 114 -9.66 7.67 7.37
N ILE A 115 -8.39 7.41 7.68
CA ILE A 115 -7.76 7.83 8.94
C ILE A 115 -6.85 9.01 8.65
N LYS A 116 -7.17 10.18 9.21
CA LYS A 116 -6.38 11.40 9.07
C LYS A 116 -5.27 11.45 10.12
N TYR A 117 -4.07 11.81 9.69
CA TYR A 117 -2.89 12.05 10.50
C TYR A 117 -2.43 13.49 10.27
N GLU A 118 -2.41 14.29 11.31
CA GLU A 118 -1.87 15.66 11.27
C GLU A 118 -0.37 15.62 11.52
N TRP A 119 0.40 16.48 10.84
CA TRP A 119 1.87 16.48 10.99
C TRP A 119 2.32 16.70 12.42
N ASP A 120 1.59 17.52 13.21
CA ASP A 120 1.87 17.74 14.63
C ASP A 120 1.69 16.49 15.50
N ASP A 121 0.80 15.60 15.12
CA ASP A 121 0.52 14.35 15.84
C ASP A 121 1.51 13.25 15.48
N ILE A 122 2.19 13.36 14.35
CA ILE A 122 3.16 12.37 13.91
C ILE A 122 4.48 12.57 14.66
N TYR A 123 4.94 11.51 15.32
CA TYR A 123 6.26 11.46 15.90
C TYR A 123 7.32 11.14 14.84
N ASP A 124 7.08 10.10 14.05
CA ASP A 124 7.91 9.68 12.93
C ASP A 124 7.13 8.73 12.03
N PHE A 125 7.65 8.50 10.85
CA PHE A 125 7.14 7.49 9.93
C PHE A 125 8.28 6.87 9.13
N GLY A 126 8.02 5.73 8.52
CA GLY A 126 9.01 5.06 7.71
C GLY A 126 8.42 3.94 6.90
N ALA A 127 9.23 3.27 6.10
CA ALA A 127 8.83 2.13 5.29
C ALA A 127 9.58 0.87 5.72
N LEU A 128 8.83 -0.18 6.06
CA LEU A 128 9.38 -1.52 6.17
C LEU A 128 9.39 -2.13 4.77
N VAL A 129 10.58 -2.38 4.28
CA VAL A 129 10.83 -2.97 2.96
C VAL A 129 11.04 -4.46 3.15
N LYS A 130 10.24 -5.26 2.47
CA LYS A 130 10.26 -6.73 2.51
C LYS A 130 10.62 -7.26 1.12
N PRO A 131 11.92 -7.41 0.82
CA PRO A 131 12.35 -7.93 -0.47
C PRO A 131 11.92 -9.39 -0.62
N SER A 132 11.46 -9.77 -1.80
CA SER A 132 11.19 -11.15 -2.19
C SER A 132 11.83 -11.41 -3.57
N ARG A 133 11.91 -12.68 -3.99
CA ARG A 133 12.56 -13.06 -5.26
C ARG A 133 12.02 -12.33 -6.48
N HIS A 134 10.73 -12.01 -6.49
CA HIS A 134 10.04 -11.44 -7.65
C HIS A 134 9.41 -10.07 -7.39
N ILE A 135 9.10 -9.75 -6.13
CA ILE A 135 8.35 -8.55 -5.78
C ILE A 135 8.86 -8.01 -4.45
N THR A 136 9.09 -6.70 -4.36
CA THR A 136 9.37 -6.04 -3.10
C THR A 136 8.08 -5.47 -2.53
N TYR A 137 7.77 -5.81 -1.29
CA TYR A 137 6.63 -5.28 -0.56
C TYR A 137 7.06 -4.10 0.30
N TYR A 138 6.21 -3.09 0.38
CA TYR A 138 6.42 -1.92 1.20
C TYR A 138 5.26 -1.76 2.18
N GLU A 139 5.59 -1.58 3.44
CA GLU A 139 4.62 -1.25 4.49
C GLU A 139 4.98 0.10 5.10
N LEU A 140 4.07 1.07 5.02
CA LEU A 140 4.21 2.36 5.69
C LEU A 140 3.91 2.17 7.17
N ILE A 141 4.88 2.48 8.01
CA ILE A 141 4.74 2.48 9.47
C ILE A 141 4.67 3.92 9.94
N ILE A 142 3.65 4.24 10.74
CA ILE A 142 3.40 5.57 11.28
C ILE A 142 3.43 5.46 12.81
N PHE A 143 4.16 6.35 13.44
CA PHE A 143 4.18 6.53 14.90
C PHE A 143 3.45 7.84 15.22
N SER A 144 2.17 7.74 15.59
CA SER A 144 1.33 8.88 15.95
C SER A 144 1.24 8.99 17.47
N LYS A 145 1.35 10.22 17.99
CA LYS A 145 1.27 10.49 19.42
C LYS A 145 -0.08 10.12 20.00
N SER A 146 -1.16 10.34 19.24
CA SER A 146 -2.54 10.06 19.66
C SER A 146 -3.00 8.65 19.33
N LYS A 147 -2.54 8.06 18.19
CA LYS A 147 -3.05 6.80 17.64
C LYS A 147 -2.07 5.62 17.78
N GLY A 148 -0.87 5.87 18.32
CA GLY A 148 0.17 4.86 18.47
C GLY A 148 0.77 4.42 17.13
N LYS A 149 1.37 3.22 17.11
CA LYS A 149 1.94 2.62 15.90
C LYS A 149 0.84 2.07 15.00
N LYS A 150 0.87 2.46 13.72
CA LYS A 150 0.00 1.92 12.66
C LYS A 150 0.84 1.44 11.49
N VAL A 151 0.37 0.41 10.79
CA VAL A 151 1.05 -0.22 9.65
C VAL A 151 0.08 -0.32 8.49
N TYR A 152 0.47 0.16 7.32
CA TYR A 152 -0.33 0.16 6.10
C TYR A 152 0.45 -0.47 4.94
N SER A 153 -0.16 -1.40 4.24
CA SER A 153 0.44 -1.97 3.04
C SER A 153 0.33 -1.00 1.86
N LEU A 154 1.46 -0.68 1.24
CA LEU A 154 1.51 0.12 0.02
C LEU A 154 1.37 -0.71 -1.26
N PHE A 155 1.25 -2.03 -1.15
CA PHE A 155 1.25 -2.94 -2.31
C PHE A 155 0.14 -2.65 -3.32
N SER A 156 -1.03 -2.24 -2.84
CA SER A 156 -2.21 -2.01 -3.69
C SER A 156 -2.17 -0.69 -4.47
N PHE A 157 -1.25 0.23 -4.18
CA PHE A 157 -1.19 1.53 -4.86
C PHE A 157 -0.51 1.41 -6.23
N GLN A 158 -1.03 2.16 -7.22
CA GLN A 158 -0.51 2.16 -8.60
C GLN A 158 0.83 2.87 -8.71
N SER A 159 0.96 3.96 -7.94
CA SER A 159 2.16 4.80 -7.95
C SER A 159 3.38 4.07 -7.43
N ASP A 160 4.54 4.49 -7.86
CA ASP A 160 5.79 4.03 -7.28
C ASP A 160 5.80 4.30 -5.77
N LYS A 161 6.28 3.32 -5.00
CA LYS A 161 6.31 3.41 -3.54
C LYS A 161 7.28 4.49 -3.09
N ASP A 162 8.36 4.66 -3.84
CA ASP A 162 9.33 5.73 -3.60
C ASP A 162 8.70 7.10 -3.80
N ASP A 163 7.80 7.27 -4.76
CA ASP A 163 7.09 8.55 -4.97
C ASP A 163 6.17 8.88 -3.81
N ILE A 164 5.44 7.89 -3.28
CA ILE A 164 4.59 8.08 -2.10
C ILE A 164 5.45 8.54 -0.90
N LEU A 165 6.56 7.85 -0.65
CA LEU A 165 7.44 8.13 0.48
C LEU A 165 8.15 9.48 0.34
N LYS A 166 8.63 9.83 -0.86
CA LYS A 166 9.24 11.14 -1.15
C LYS A 166 8.27 12.29 -0.94
N ASN A 167 7.01 12.10 -1.33
CA ASN A 167 5.99 13.14 -1.15
C ASN A 167 5.59 13.28 0.33
N LEU A 168 5.44 12.19 1.08
CA LEU A 168 5.24 12.25 2.53
C LEU A 168 6.38 13.05 3.20
N ASN A 169 7.63 12.75 2.86
CA ASN A 169 8.78 13.46 3.40
C ASN A 169 8.83 14.95 2.99
N TYR A 170 8.44 15.27 1.74
CA TYR A 170 8.36 16.65 1.26
C TYR A 170 7.38 17.48 2.08
N PHE A 171 6.14 17.01 2.25
CA PHE A 171 5.12 17.74 2.99
C PHE A 171 5.46 17.86 4.48
N ASN A 172 6.01 16.81 5.09
CA ASN A 172 6.46 16.86 6.47
C ASN A 172 7.55 17.92 6.67
N LYS A 173 8.59 17.95 5.83
CA LYS A 173 9.64 18.96 5.88
C LYS A 173 9.12 20.38 5.65
N LYS A 174 8.22 20.56 4.70
CA LYS A 174 7.58 21.85 4.43
C LYS A 174 6.79 22.35 5.65
N PHE A 175 6.08 21.44 6.33
CA PHE A 175 5.37 21.73 7.57
C PHE A 175 6.34 22.15 8.69
N GLU A 176 7.43 21.38 8.93
CA GLU A 176 8.44 21.70 9.95
C GLU A 176 9.11 23.04 9.69
N THR A 177 9.45 23.34 8.43
CA THR A 177 10.05 24.63 8.05
C THR A 177 9.10 25.79 8.35
N ASN A 178 7.82 25.68 8.00
CA ASN A 178 6.83 26.71 8.26
C ASN A 178 6.61 26.94 9.77
N LYS A 179 6.63 25.87 10.56
CA LYS A 179 6.50 25.93 12.03
C LYS A 179 7.68 26.62 12.68
N SER A 180 8.89 26.52 12.12
CA SER A 180 10.09 27.17 12.66
C SER A 180 10.15 28.67 12.39
N ILE A 181 9.32 29.18 11.45
CA ILE A 181 9.28 30.60 11.05
C ILE A 181 8.15 31.36 11.79
N SER A 182 7.18 30.64 12.32
CA SER A 182 6.03 31.18 13.09
C SER A 182 6.36 31.35 14.56
#